data_5b9053b4fbbee1f58ef9dd10a0291db8
#
_entry.id   5b9053b4fbbee1f58ef9dd10a0291db8
#
_cell.length_a   1.000
_cell.length_b   1.000
_cell.length_c   1.000
_cell.angle_alpha   90.00
_cell.angle_beta   90.00
_cell.angle_gamma   90.00
#
_symmetry.space_group_name_H-M   'P 1'
#
loop_
_entity.id
_entity.type
_entity.pdbx_description
1 polymer ?
#
loop_
_entity_poly.entity_id
_entity_poly.type
_entity_poly.pdbx_seq_one_letter_code
_entity_poly.pdbx_strand_id
1 'polypeptide(L)'
;MCSIALATFAVSAASTAASFVQAQQQADAQTQMHNINQKTALENYQRQTYDAGARQLQENEAAGMEMVDRQIQELQQASSAQAQIGETGLGGFSMSALMNQVMNEASQDVVRTGVNRDWSVAQIGREKEGIRSTAIGQMNSTTPGVRPSALAAGLQVASTGLNIYSQKKLGKIA
;
A
#
# COMPACT_ATOMS: atom_id res chain seq x y z
N MET A 1 -48.20 -46.94 3.39
CA MET A 1 -46.80 -46.79 2.92
C MET A 1 -46.47 -45.43 2.26
N CYS A 2 -47.22 -44.36 2.58
CA CYS A 2 -47.02 -43.03 1.97
C CYS A 2 -46.14 -42.10 2.81
N SER A 3 -45.72 -42.52 4.01
CA SER A 3 -45.06 -41.61 4.99
C SER A 3 -43.53 -41.44 4.79
N ILE A 4 -42.83 -42.44 4.29
CA ILE A 4 -41.36 -42.43 4.18
C ILE A 4 -40.90 -41.47 3.07
N ALA A 5 -41.56 -41.48 1.92
CA ALA A 5 -41.19 -40.59 0.81
C ALA A 5 -41.49 -39.10 1.13
N LEU A 6 -42.54 -38.82 1.88
CA LEU A 6 -42.85 -37.47 2.36
C LEU A 6 -41.82 -37.00 3.43
N ALA A 7 -41.45 -37.91 4.33
CA ALA A 7 -40.43 -37.59 5.33
C ALA A 7 -39.07 -37.31 4.74
N THR A 8 -38.63 -38.10 3.75
CA THR A 8 -37.33 -37.85 3.05
C THR A 8 -37.33 -36.56 2.25
N PHE A 9 -38.46 -36.21 1.60
CA PHE A 9 -38.58 -34.93 0.92
C PHE A 9 -38.55 -33.75 1.89
N ALA A 10 -39.25 -33.83 3.01
CA ALA A 10 -39.25 -32.77 4.02
C ALA A 10 -37.87 -32.56 4.63
N VAL A 11 -37.11 -33.62 4.91
CA VAL A 11 -35.74 -33.52 5.42
C VAL A 11 -34.79 -32.95 4.36
N SER A 12 -34.91 -33.34 3.08
CA SER A 12 -34.08 -32.80 2.03
C SER A 12 -34.36 -31.31 1.74
N ALA A 13 -35.63 -30.90 1.80
CA ALA A 13 -36.01 -29.50 1.66
C ALA A 13 -35.52 -28.65 2.83
N ALA A 14 -35.63 -29.15 4.07
CA ALA A 14 -35.11 -28.46 5.26
C ALA A 14 -33.59 -28.34 5.25
N SER A 15 -32.85 -29.37 4.84
CA SER A 15 -31.39 -29.34 4.74
C SER A 15 -30.91 -28.38 3.66
N THR A 16 -31.60 -28.30 2.51
CA THR A 16 -31.28 -27.35 1.43
C THR A 16 -31.55 -25.91 1.87
N ALA A 17 -32.65 -25.66 2.59
CA ALA A 17 -32.92 -24.34 3.11
C ALA A 17 -31.86 -23.89 4.15
N ALA A 18 -31.47 -24.80 5.07
CA ALA A 18 -30.45 -24.53 6.06
C ALA A 18 -29.09 -24.24 5.40
N SER A 19 -28.67 -25.04 4.39
CA SER A 19 -27.42 -24.83 3.66
C SER A 19 -27.44 -23.53 2.86
N PHE A 20 -28.59 -23.13 2.30
CA PHE A 20 -28.74 -21.86 1.59
C PHE A 20 -28.57 -20.67 2.52
N VAL A 21 -29.20 -20.67 3.70
CA VAL A 21 -29.06 -19.61 4.72
C VAL A 21 -27.61 -19.53 5.21
N GLN A 22 -26.97 -20.67 5.47
CA GLN A 22 -25.57 -20.70 5.87
C GLN A 22 -24.64 -20.14 4.78
N ALA A 23 -24.85 -20.53 3.52
CA ALA A 23 -24.07 -20.02 2.39
C ALA A 23 -24.29 -18.52 2.18
N GLN A 24 -25.50 -18.02 2.43
CA GLN A 24 -25.79 -16.58 2.37
C GLN A 24 -25.07 -15.82 3.49
N GLN A 25 -25.12 -16.32 4.73
CA GLN A 25 -24.39 -15.71 5.86
C GLN A 25 -22.88 -15.71 5.61
N GLN A 26 -22.33 -16.78 5.04
CA GLN A 26 -20.92 -16.86 4.69
C GLN A 26 -20.54 -15.85 3.60
N ALA A 27 -21.37 -15.69 2.56
CA ALA A 27 -21.16 -14.70 1.50
C ALA A 27 -21.23 -13.27 2.06
N ASP A 28 -22.16 -13.00 2.96
CA ASP A 28 -22.28 -11.69 3.61
C ASP A 28 -21.07 -11.40 4.51
N ALA A 29 -20.61 -12.37 5.30
CA ALA A 29 -19.38 -12.25 6.09
C ALA A 29 -18.13 -12.01 5.22
N GLN A 30 -17.99 -12.75 4.10
CA GLN A 30 -16.90 -12.52 3.16
C GLN A 30 -16.96 -11.12 2.54
N THR A 31 -18.14 -10.64 2.16
CA THR A 31 -18.31 -9.29 1.61
C THR A 31 -17.97 -8.23 2.65
N GLN A 32 -18.37 -8.43 3.90
CA GLN A 32 -18.01 -7.53 4.99
C GLN A 32 -16.50 -7.48 5.23
N MET A 33 -15.84 -8.64 5.26
CA MET A 33 -14.37 -8.73 5.38
C MET A 33 -13.66 -8.06 4.20
N HIS A 34 -14.15 -8.27 2.98
CA HIS A 34 -13.63 -7.61 1.80
C HIS A 34 -13.72 -6.08 1.93
N ASN A 35 -14.87 -5.55 2.33
CA ASN A 35 -15.05 -4.11 2.52
C ASN A 35 -14.15 -3.53 3.63
N ILE A 36 -13.99 -4.26 4.74
CA ILE A 36 -13.06 -3.88 5.82
C ILE A 36 -11.62 -3.86 5.30
N ASN A 37 -11.19 -4.89 4.59
CA ASN A 37 -9.84 -4.98 4.04
C ASN A 37 -9.55 -3.85 3.03
N GLN A 38 -10.51 -3.54 2.15
CA GLN A 38 -10.36 -2.41 1.22
C GLN A 38 -10.22 -1.07 1.98
N LYS A 39 -11.08 -0.85 2.98
CA LYS A 39 -11.01 0.37 3.79
C LYS A 39 -9.68 0.47 4.54
N THR A 40 -9.26 -0.61 5.19
CA THR A 40 -7.97 -0.66 5.92
C THR A 40 -6.78 -0.46 4.97
N ALA A 41 -6.79 -1.07 3.79
CA ALA A 41 -5.75 -0.89 2.79
C ALA A 41 -5.66 0.58 2.32
N LEU A 42 -6.80 1.23 2.10
CA LEU A 42 -6.88 2.64 1.72
C LEU A 42 -6.37 3.56 2.84
N GLU A 43 -6.78 3.33 4.08
CA GLU A 43 -6.31 4.11 5.24
C GLU A 43 -4.80 3.95 5.46
N ASN A 44 -4.28 2.74 5.33
CA ASN A 44 -2.84 2.47 5.43
C ASN A 44 -2.07 3.14 4.29
N TYR A 45 -2.58 3.09 3.06
CA TYR A 45 -2.01 3.79 1.92
C TYR A 45 -1.92 5.30 2.17
N GLN A 46 -3.01 5.91 2.64
CA GLN A 46 -3.05 7.34 2.93
C GLN A 46 -2.04 7.74 4.01
N ARG A 47 -1.99 7.00 5.13
CA ARG A 47 -1.02 7.25 6.20
C ARG A 47 0.42 7.13 5.72
N GLN A 48 0.76 6.01 5.08
CA GLN A 48 2.13 5.77 4.60
C GLN A 48 2.55 6.79 3.54
N THR A 49 1.64 7.19 2.66
CA THR A 49 1.92 8.24 1.65
C THR A 49 2.13 9.60 2.30
N TYR A 50 1.33 9.93 3.33
CA TYR A 50 1.51 11.15 4.11
C TYR A 50 2.86 11.16 4.84
N ASP A 51 3.20 10.06 5.53
CA ASP A 51 4.46 9.93 6.25
C ASP A 51 5.68 10.01 5.30
N ALA A 52 5.60 9.38 4.13
CA ALA A 52 6.62 9.49 3.10
C ALA A 52 6.73 10.92 2.56
N GLY A 53 5.60 11.63 2.42
CA GLY A 53 5.57 13.05 2.06
C GLY A 53 6.21 13.95 3.12
N ALA A 54 5.92 13.70 4.39
CA ALA A 54 6.51 14.43 5.51
C ALA A 54 8.04 14.22 5.57
N ARG A 55 8.52 12.98 5.41
CA ARG A 55 9.95 12.68 5.33
C ARG A 55 10.62 13.40 4.15
N GLN A 56 9.97 13.46 3.00
CA GLN A 56 10.50 14.17 1.84
C GLN A 56 10.68 15.69 2.11
N LEU A 57 9.72 16.30 2.83
CA LEU A 57 9.85 17.70 3.25
C LEU A 57 10.99 17.89 4.24
N GLN A 58 11.12 17.01 5.23
CA GLN A 58 12.20 17.04 6.21
C GLN A 58 13.59 16.89 5.56
N GLU A 59 13.74 15.97 4.61
CA GLU A 59 14.99 15.80 3.84
C GLU A 59 15.34 17.05 3.04
N ASN A 60 14.36 17.67 2.38
CA ASN A 60 14.59 18.90 1.64
C ASN A 60 14.99 20.06 2.55
N GLU A 61 14.35 20.18 3.72
CA GLU A 61 14.64 21.22 4.70
C GLU A 61 16.02 21.01 5.32
N ALA A 62 16.34 19.77 5.73
CA ALA A 62 17.65 19.43 6.29
C ALA A 62 18.79 19.68 5.28
N ALA A 63 18.62 19.28 4.02
CA ALA A 63 19.59 19.55 2.99
C ALA A 63 19.74 21.06 2.72
N GLY A 64 18.63 21.81 2.76
CA GLY A 64 18.67 23.27 2.65
C GLY A 64 19.45 23.94 3.76
N MET A 65 19.23 23.53 5.02
CA MET A 65 19.97 24.03 6.16
C MET A 65 21.46 23.67 6.07
N GLU A 66 21.78 22.42 5.73
CA GLU A 66 23.18 21.99 5.56
C GLU A 66 23.91 22.82 4.49
N MET A 67 23.24 23.12 3.36
CA MET A 67 23.84 23.98 2.32
C MET A 67 24.11 25.39 2.85
N VAL A 68 23.20 25.97 3.61
CA VAL A 68 23.38 27.30 4.22
C VAL A 68 24.50 27.29 5.24
N ASP A 69 24.56 26.29 6.11
CA ASP A 69 25.62 26.17 7.14
C ASP A 69 27.00 26.03 6.48
N ARG A 70 27.12 25.25 5.42
CA ARG A 70 28.36 25.14 4.65
C ARG A 70 28.77 26.47 4.02
N GLN A 71 27.83 27.19 3.41
CA GLN A 71 28.12 28.51 2.86
C GLN A 71 28.60 29.50 3.93
N ILE A 72 28.01 29.47 5.13
CA ILE A 72 28.47 30.29 6.25
C ILE A 72 29.89 29.91 6.68
N GLN A 73 30.18 28.61 6.80
CA GLN A 73 31.52 28.13 7.13
C GLN A 73 32.56 28.56 6.10
N GLU A 74 32.22 28.51 4.82
CA GLU A 74 33.07 28.95 3.71
C GLU A 74 33.37 30.45 3.76
N LEU A 75 32.34 31.26 4.02
CA LEU A 75 32.51 32.70 4.20
C LEU A 75 33.43 33.00 5.40
N GLN A 76 33.32 32.24 6.49
CA GLN A 76 34.17 32.38 7.66
C GLN A 76 35.62 31.98 7.35
N GLN A 77 35.82 30.87 6.61
CA GLN A 77 37.17 30.44 6.19
C GLN A 77 37.79 31.45 5.22
N ALA A 78 37.04 31.92 4.24
CA ALA A 78 37.51 32.94 3.30
C ALA A 78 37.88 34.25 4.01
N SER A 79 37.04 34.70 4.95
CA SER A 79 37.30 35.93 5.71
C SER A 79 38.50 35.77 6.65
N SER A 80 38.69 34.62 7.28
CA SER A 80 39.86 34.35 8.16
C SER A 80 41.14 34.25 7.35
N ALA A 81 41.13 33.63 6.18
CA ALA A 81 42.24 33.61 5.25
C ALA A 81 42.62 35.03 4.78
N GLN A 82 41.61 35.86 4.47
CA GLN A 82 41.83 37.25 4.09
C GLN A 82 42.43 38.09 5.21
N ALA A 83 42.01 37.88 6.50
CA ALA A 83 42.58 38.58 7.65
C ALA A 83 44.06 38.20 7.88
N GLN A 84 44.40 36.91 7.82
CA GLN A 84 45.78 36.42 7.96
C GLN A 84 46.73 36.99 6.93
N ILE A 85 46.26 37.18 5.73
CA ILE A 85 47.09 37.74 4.63
C ILE A 85 47.25 39.25 4.77
N GLY A 86 46.23 39.94 5.29
CA GLY A 86 46.36 41.36 5.63
C GLY A 86 47.47 41.63 6.66
N GLU A 87 47.70 40.70 7.58
CA GLU A 87 48.76 40.80 8.59
C GLU A 87 50.15 40.45 8.05
N THR A 88 50.25 39.53 7.05
CA THR A 88 51.54 39.04 6.57
C THR A 88 52.10 39.85 5.37
N GLY A 89 51.33 40.78 4.82
CA GLY A 89 51.77 41.63 3.71
C GLY A 89 52.01 40.87 2.39
N LEU A 90 51.64 39.59 2.31
CA LEU A 90 51.75 38.73 1.13
C LEU A 90 50.53 38.98 0.22
N GLY A 91 50.54 40.12 -0.49
CA GLY A 91 49.58 40.42 -1.53
C GLY A 91 50.09 39.92 -2.89
N GLY A 92 49.34 39.08 -3.54
CA GLY A 92 49.69 38.66 -4.86
C GLY A 92 48.93 37.41 -5.37
N PHE A 93 49.44 36.85 -6.43
CA PHE A 93 48.88 35.75 -7.23
C PHE A 93 48.51 34.49 -6.40
N SER A 94 49.21 34.20 -5.29
CA SER A 94 48.95 33.10 -4.37
C SER A 94 47.60 33.22 -3.61
N MET A 95 47.18 34.46 -3.36
CA MET A 95 45.92 34.78 -2.68
C MET A 95 44.71 34.41 -3.53
N SER A 96 44.72 34.84 -4.78
CA SER A 96 43.60 34.52 -5.69
C SER A 96 43.50 33.02 -5.97
N ALA A 97 44.66 32.33 -5.99
CA ALA A 97 44.68 30.87 -6.14
C ALA A 97 44.08 30.15 -4.92
N LEU A 98 44.44 30.56 -3.70
CA LEU A 98 43.89 29.98 -2.47
C LEU A 98 42.38 30.24 -2.33
N MET A 99 41.96 31.47 -2.64
CA MET A 99 40.56 31.85 -2.61
C MET A 99 39.73 31.09 -3.66
N ASN A 100 40.26 30.89 -4.86
CA ASN A 100 39.65 30.07 -5.88
C ASN A 100 39.56 28.57 -5.46
N GLN A 101 40.57 28.06 -4.76
CA GLN A 101 40.56 26.69 -4.26
C GLN A 101 39.45 26.51 -3.19
N VAL A 102 39.39 27.41 -2.21
CA VAL A 102 38.34 27.38 -1.16
C VAL A 102 36.96 27.47 -1.79
N MET A 103 36.75 28.40 -2.73
CA MET A 103 35.44 28.50 -3.41
C MET A 103 35.10 27.27 -4.27
N ASN A 104 36.06 26.60 -4.87
CA ASN A 104 35.83 25.38 -5.62
C ASN A 104 35.48 24.19 -4.70
N GLU A 105 36.20 24.02 -3.59
CA GLU A 105 35.90 22.98 -2.61
C GLU A 105 34.47 23.17 -2.02
N ALA A 106 34.13 24.37 -1.68
CA ALA A 106 32.86 24.85 -1.26
C ALA A 106 31.71 24.49 -2.24
N SER A 107 31.89 24.88 -3.48
CA SER A 107 30.89 24.61 -4.54
C SER A 107 30.68 23.09 -4.75
N GLN A 108 31.75 22.29 -4.63
CA GLN A 108 31.67 20.84 -4.73
C GLN A 108 30.87 20.22 -3.57
N ASP A 109 31.04 20.72 -2.35
CA ASP A 109 30.32 20.22 -1.18
C ASP A 109 28.82 20.55 -1.24
N VAL A 110 28.46 21.75 -1.67
CA VAL A 110 27.06 22.12 -1.94
C VAL A 110 26.44 21.23 -3.02
N VAL A 111 27.17 20.96 -4.10
CA VAL A 111 26.71 20.04 -5.15
C VAL A 111 26.52 18.63 -4.62
N ARG A 112 27.45 18.11 -3.81
CA ARG A 112 27.32 16.78 -3.19
C ARG A 112 26.10 16.69 -2.29
N THR A 113 25.84 17.69 -1.45
CA THR A 113 24.65 17.76 -0.60
C THR A 113 23.37 17.77 -1.46
N GLY A 114 23.36 18.53 -2.56
CA GLY A 114 22.26 18.53 -3.52
C GLY A 114 22.01 17.17 -4.16
N VAL A 115 23.07 16.49 -4.60
CA VAL A 115 22.99 15.14 -5.18
C VAL A 115 22.47 14.13 -4.14
N ASN A 116 22.98 14.17 -2.91
CA ASN A 116 22.51 13.28 -1.84
C ASN A 116 21.03 13.48 -1.54
N ARG A 117 20.56 14.73 -1.48
CA ARG A 117 19.13 15.05 -1.35
C ARG A 117 18.32 14.45 -2.49
N ASP A 118 18.76 14.62 -3.73
CA ASP A 118 18.04 14.11 -4.90
C ASP A 118 17.95 12.58 -4.88
N TRP A 119 18.98 11.90 -4.40
CA TRP A 119 18.96 10.45 -4.20
C TRP A 119 17.98 10.03 -3.12
N SER A 120 17.95 10.73 -1.96
CA SER A 120 16.98 10.49 -0.89
C SER A 120 15.54 10.69 -1.37
N VAL A 121 15.29 11.78 -2.09
CA VAL A 121 13.97 12.08 -2.69
C VAL A 121 13.55 11.00 -3.70
N ALA A 122 14.49 10.56 -4.56
CA ALA A 122 14.22 9.49 -5.51
C ALA A 122 13.94 8.15 -4.82
N GLN A 123 14.60 7.87 -3.69
CA GLN A 123 14.32 6.68 -2.87
C GLN A 123 12.92 6.75 -2.25
N ILE A 124 12.53 7.89 -1.68
CA ILE A 124 11.17 8.11 -1.16
C ILE A 124 10.14 7.97 -2.28
N GLY A 125 10.45 8.43 -3.48
CA GLY A 125 9.59 8.24 -4.66
C GLY A 125 9.33 6.76 -4.96
N ARG A 126 10.38 5.93 -4.97
CA ARG A 126 10.25 4.47 -5.15
C ARG A 126 9.48 3.81 -4.01
N GLU A 127 9.69 4.27 -2.77
CA GLU A 127 8.94 3.79 -1.61
C GLU A 127 7.43 4.07 -1.75
N LYS A 128 7.05 5.28 -2.18
CA LYS A 128 5.65 5.63 -2.46
C LYS A 128 5.03 4.72 -3.52
N GLU A 129 5.79 4.35 -4.53
CA GLU A 129 5.34 3.41 -5.56
C GLU A 129 5.16 1.98 -5.00
N GLY A 130 6.07 1.54 -4.13
CA GLY A 130 5.94 0.28 -3.37
C GLY A 130 4.71 0.26 -2.46
N ILE A 131 4.46 1.35 -1.73
CA ILE A 131 3.27 1.53 -0.89
C ILE A 131 1.99 1.41 -1.73
N ARG A 132 1.95 2.06 -2.89
CA ARG A 132 0.83 1.98 -3.83
C ARG A 132 0.61 0.55 -4.33
N SER A 133 1.67 -0.11 -4.77
CA SER A 133 1.60 -1.50 -5.25
C SER A 133 1.09 -2.46 -4.17
N THR A 134 1.58 -2.31 -2.95
CA THR A 134 1.14 -3.10 -1.78
C THR A 134 -0.35 -2.88 -1.49
N ALA A 135 -0.80 -1.62 -1.50
CA ALA A 135 -2.21 -1.30 -1.28
C ALA A 135 -3.12 -1.92 -2.34
N ILE A 136 -2.73 -1.83 -3.62
CA ILE A 136 -3.45 -2.48 -4.73
C ILE A 136 -3.48 -4.00 -4.54
N GLY A 137 -2.35 -4.61 -4.17
CA GLY A 137 -2.27 -6.04 -3.87
C GLY A 137 -3.21 -6.46 -2.74
N GLN A 138 -3.27 -5.68 -1.66
CA GLN A 138 -4.18 -5.93 -0.54
C GLN A 138 -5.64 -5.77 -0.93
N MET A 139 -5.99 -4.76 -1.72
CA MET A 139 -7.36 -4.57 -2.22
C MET A 139 -7.82 -5.72 -3.11
N ASN A 140 -6.92 -6.27 -3.92
CA ASN A 140 -7.21 -7.36 -4.84
C ASN A 140 -7.10 -8.76 -4.21
N SER A 141 -6.53 -8.87 -3.00
CA SER A 141 -6.32 -10.17 -2.32
C SER A 141 -7.60 -10.82 -1.82
N THR A 142 -8.67 -10.05 -1.68
CA THR A 142 -9.96 -10.54 -1.20
C THR A 142 -11.04 -10.29 -2.26
N THR A 143 -11.85 -11.31 -2.50
CA THR A 143 -13.03 -11.23 -3.38
C THR A 143 -14.29 -11.08 -2.53
N PRO A 144 -15.29 -10.31 -2.98
CA PRO A 144 -16.58 -10.27 -2.31
C PRO A 144 -17.25 -11.64 -2.36
N GLY A 145 -18.00 -11.97 -1.33
CA GLY A 145 -18.73 -13.23 -1.25
C GLY A 145 -19.82 -13.30 -2.34
N VAL A 146 -19.87 -14.42 -3.04
CA VAL A 146 -20.91 -14.66 -4.03
C VAL A 146 -22.14 -15.25 -3.33
N ARG A 147 -23.24 -14.51 -3.31
CA ARG A 147 -24.51 -14.99 -2.76
C ARG A 147 -25.07 -16.10 -3.62
N PRO A 148 -25.49 -17.25 -3.03
CA PRO A 148 -26.15 -18.29 -3.78
C PRO A 148 -27.48 -17.77 -4.37
N SER A 149 -27.78 -18.14 -5.61
CA SER A 149 -29.05 -17.76 -6.23
C SER A 149 -30.20 -18.61 -5.70
N ALA A 150 -31.33 -17.98 -5.36
CA ALA A 150 -32.53 -18.69 -4.94
C ALA A 150 -33.04 -19.65 -6.03
N LEU A 151 -32.79 -19.32 -7.32
CA LEU A 151 -33.11 -20.19 -8.44
C LEU A 151 -32.31 -21.50 -8.41
N ALA A 152 -31.01 -21.46 -8.12
CA ALA A 152 -30.19 -22.67 -8.01
C ALA A 152 -30.65 -23.56 -6.85
N ALA A 153 -30.95 -22.98 -5.69
CA ALA A 153 -31.50 -23.72 -4.56
C ALA A 153 -32.89 -24.34 -4.89
N GLY A 154 -33.76 -23.58 -5.56
CA GLY A 154 -35.06 -24.07 -6.01
C GLY A 154 -34.97 -25.22 -7.01
N LEU A 155 -34.05 -25.15 -7.98
CA LEU A 155 -33.78 -26.23 -8.93
C LEU A 155 -33.24 -27.49 -8.26
N GLN A 156 -32.42 -27.35 -7.22
CA GLN A 156 -31.88 -28.47 -6.44
C GLN A 156 -33.00 -29.20 -5.68
N VAL A 157 -33.93 -28.46 -5.07
CA VAL A 157 -35.11 -29.06 -4.42
C VAL A 157 -36.03 -29.74 -5.44
N ALA A 158 -36.28 -29.08 -6.59
CA ALA A 158 -37.08 -29.64 -7.66
C ALA A 158 -36.49 -30.93 -8.24
N SER A 159 -35.17 -30.98 -8.47
CA SER A 159 -34.47 -32.16 -9.00
C SER A 159 -34.53 -33.33 -8.02
N THR A 160 -34.44 -33.07 -6.69
CA THR A 160 -34.62 -34.10 -5.65
C THR A 160 -36.03 -34.64 -5.65
N GLY A 161 -37.03 -33.77 -5.79
CA GLY A 161 -38.45 -34.18 -5.89
C GLY A 161 -38.72 -35.06 -7.12
N LEU A 162 -38.17 -34.69 -8.27
CA LEU A 162 -38.29 -35.48 -9.52
C LEU A 162 -37.59 -36.84 -9.39
N ASN A 163 -36.42 -36.90 -8.76
CA ASN A 163 -35.73 -38.18 -8.51
C ASN A 163 -36.54 -39.11 -7.60
N ILE A 164 -37.12 -38.61 -6.53
CA ILE A 164 -37.99 -39.39 -5.64
C ILE A 164 -39.24 -39.88 -6.40
N TYR A 165 -39.84 -39.02 -7.23
CA TYR A 165 -40.99 -39.38 -8.05
C TYR A 165 -40.66 -40.46 -9.10
N SER A 166 -39.55 -40.35 -9.76
CA SER A 166 -39.10 -41.33 -10.76
C SER A 166 -38.76 -42.68 -10.12
N GLN A 167 -38.11 -42.71 -8.96
CA GLN A 167 -37.81 -43.94 -8.24
C GLN A 167 -39.10 -44.66 -7.74
N LYS A 168 -40.10 -43.88 -7.33
CA LYS A 168 -41.42 -44.42 -6.99
C LYS A 168 -42.12 -45.04 -8.19
N LYS A 169 -42.09 -44.39 -9.37
CA LYS A 169 -42.66 -44.89 -10.61
C LYS A 169 -41.98 -46.16 -11.11
N LEU A 170 -40.70 -46.32 -10.85
CA LEU A 170 -39.89 -47.49 -11.23
C LEU A 170 -39.97 -48.64 -10.21
N GLY A 171 -40.79 -48.51 -9.15
CA GLY A 171 -40.97 -49.57 -8.14
C GLY A 171 -39.76 -49.87 -7.28
N LYS A 172 -38.75 -48.97 -7.28
CA LYS A 172 -37.50 -49.15 -6.48
C LYS A 172 -37.63 -48.70 -5.02
N ILE A 173 -38.72 -47.98 -4.69
CA ILE A 173 -39.03 -47.58 -3.31
C ILE A 173 -40.49 -47.97 -3.03
N ALA A 174 -40.67 -48.87 -2.07
CA ALA A 174 -42.01 -49.30 -1.60
C ALA A 174 -42.60 -48.25 -0.64
#